data_560d7106e1518dba617f1b37dec73e11
#
_entry.id   560d7106e1518dba617f1b37dec73e11
#
_cell.length_a   1.000
_cell.length_b   1.000
_cell.length_c   1.000
_cell.angle_alpha   90.00
_cell.angle_beta   90.00
_cell.angle_gamma   90.00
#
_symmetry.space_group_name_H-M   'P 1'
#
loop_
_entity.id
_entity.type
_entity.pdbx_description
1 polymer ?
#
loop_
_entity_poly.entity_id
_entity_poly.type
_entity_poly.pdbx_seq_one_letter_code
_entity_poly.pdbx_strand_id
1 'polypeptide(L)'
;AIMSYEVGKRALDFLVENSGTRHNLEVDFFGGEPSLNFGTVEKLVEYARSQEEPHNKKFRYTVTTNGVLLTDEMIDFINKEMYNVVLSIDGRKEVNDRMRVRVDGTGSYDRIIPNFKRLVDKRPKNKDWYVRGTYTKYNLDFSNDVMHLYDLGFDQISVEPVMADPSEPYAITEADLPRIFKEYEILSEKIQKIRDEGKFINF
;
A
#
# COMPACT_ATOMS: atom_id res chain seq x y z
N ALA A 1 15.03 12.60 4.05
CA ALA A 1 16.31 12.21 3.41
C ALA A 1 16.07 11.04 2.46
N ILE A 2 16.75 11.03 1.31
CA ILE A 2 16.70 9.92 0.35
C ILE A 2 17.78 8.92 0.75
N MET A 3 17.43 7.63 0.86
CA MET A 3 18.36 6.56 1.19
C MET A 3 19.36 6.32 0.04
N SER A 4 20.66 6.25 0.33
CA SER A 4 21.65 5.89 -0.68
C SER A 4 21.67 4.38 -0.93
N TYR A 5 22.23 3.98 -2.09
CA TYR A 5 22.40 2.57 -2.43
C TYR A 5 23.27 1.85 -1.36
N GLU A 6 24.33 2.47 -0.89
CA GLU A 6 25.25 1.90 0.11
C GLU A 6 24.57 1.60 1.43
N VAL A 7 23.65 2.48 1.87
CA VAL A 7 22.86 2.24 3.09
C VAL A 7 21.91 1.06 2.89
N GLY A 8 21.20 1.03 1.78
CA GLY A 8 20.29 -0.08 1.44
C GLY A 8 21.06 -1.41 1.29
N LYS A 9 22.22 -1.39 0.64
CA LYS A 9 23.08 -2.57 0.51
C LYS A 9 23.50 -3.12 1.87
N ARG A 10 23.97 -2.26 2.78
CA ARG A 10 24.33 -2.67 4.15
C ARG A 10 23.15 -3.27 4.92
N ALA A 11 21.96 -2.74 4.73
CA ALA A 11 20.76 -3.30 5.34
C ALA A 11 20.46 -4.72 4.82
N LEU A 12 20.65 -4.97 3.53
CA LEU A 12 20.50 -6.30 2.92
C LEU A 12 21.60 -7.25 3.42
N ASP A 13 22.86 -6.81 3.48
CA ASP A 13 23.97 -7.59 4.04
C ASP A 13 23.66 -7.99 5.49
N PHE A 14 23.23 -7.03 6.31
CA PHE A 14 22.82 -7.28 7.70
C PHE A 14 21.69 -8.30 7.81
N LEU A 15 20.66 -8.19 6.93
CA LEU A 15 19.56 -9.14 6.90
C LEU A 15 20.04 -10.56 6.58
N VAL A 16 20.92 -10.73 5.59
CA VAL A 16 21.50 -12.02 5.22
C VAL A 16 22.31 -12.60 6.37
N GLU A 17 23.24 -11.83 6.93
CA GLU A 17 24.14 -12.24 8.02
C GLU A 17 23.38 -12.69 9.28
N ASN A 18 22.28 -11.99 9.61
CA ASN A 18 21.50 -12.25 10.83
C ASN A 18 20.31 -13.19 10.63
N SER A 19 20.07 -13.67 9.41
CA SER A 19 18.94 -14.56 9.09
C SER A 19 19.17 -16.02 9.52
N GLY A 20 20.39 -16.42 9.88
CA GLY A 20 20.72 -17.79 10.25
C GLY A 20 20.30 -18.79 9.17
N THR A 21 19.56 -19.82 9.55
CA THR A 21 19.10 -20.87 8.64
C THR A 21 17.81 -20.53 7.87
N ARG A 22 17.22 -19.34 8.07
CA ARG A 22 16.02 -18.93 7.33
C ARG A 22 16.31 -18.78 5.85
N HIS A 23 15.60 -19.53 5.04
CA HIS A 23 15.76 -19.50 3.58
C HIS A 23 15.02 -18.31 2.95
N ASN A 24 13.77 -18.04 3.37
CA ASN A 24 12.97 -16.95 2.83
C ASN A 24 13.20 -15.67 3.65
N LEU A 25 13.50 -14.58 2.95
CA LEU A 25 13.69 -13.25 3.52
C LEU A 25 12.72 -12.27 2.87
N GLU A 26 12.17 -11.36 3.65
CA GLU A 26 11.22 -10.35 3.16
C GLU A 26 11.81 -8.96 3.32
N VAL A 27 11.66 -8.14 2.29
CA VAL A 27 12.12 -6.75 2.23
C VAL A 27 10.97 -5.88 1.79
N ASP A 28 10.63 -4.87 2.59
CA ASP A 28 9.60 -3.91 2.27
C ASP A 28 10.25 -2.55 1.89
N PHE A 29 10.02 -2.11 0.67
CA PHE A 29 10.36 -0.77 0.21
C PHE A 29 9.25 0.18 0.63
N PHE A 30 9.49 0.80 1.76
CA PHE A 30 8.57 1.71 2.43
C PHE A 30 9.27 3.04 2.77
N GLY A 31 8.54 4.04 3.21
CA GLY A 31 9.09 5.32 3.66
C GLY A 31 8.23 6.49 3.21
N GLY A 32 8.82 7.62 2.78
CA GLY A 32 8.06 8.72 2.21
C GLY A 32 7.35 8.31 0.91
N GLU A 33 8.12 8.04 -0.14
CA GLU A 33 7.64 7.49 -1.41
C GLU A 33 8.80 6.82 -2.16
N PRO A 34 8.80 5.48 -2.29
CA PRO A 34 9.88 4.75 -2.96
C PRO A 34 10.07 5.13 -4.43
N SER A 35 9.01 5.52 -5.13
CA SER A 35 9.10 5.91 -6.55
C SER A 35 9.95 7.16 -6.80
N LEU A 36 10.19 7.99 -5.77
CA LEU A 36 11.14 9.12 -5.84
C LEU A 36 12.61 8.67 -5.99
N ASN A 37 12.93 7.46 -5.59
CA ASN A 37 14.28 6.90 -5.64
C ASN A 37 14.29 5.50 -6.27
N PHE A 38 13.47 5.31 -7.29
CA PHE A 38 13.18 4.00 -7.87
C PHE A 38 14.43 3.31 -8.43
N GLY A 39 15.34 4.04 -9.05
CA GLY A 39 16.61 3.49 -9.51
C GLY A 39 17.47 2.88 -8.39
N THR A 40 17.34 3.34 -7.14
CA THR A 40 17.96 2.68 -5.99
C THR A 40 17.22 1.39 -5.63
N VAL A 41 15.89 1.38 -5.70
CA VAL A 41 15.09 0.16 -5.47
C VAL A 41 15.48 -0.93 -6.48
N GLU A 42 15.60 -0.59 -7.77
CA GLU A 42 16.02 -1.53 -8.83
C GLU A 42 17.40 -2.14 -8.52
N LYS A 43 18.39 -1.31 -8.20
CA LYS A 43 19.74 -1.76 -7.86
C LYS A 43 19.79 -2.63 -6.60
N LEU A 44 18.97 -2.33 -5.59
CA LEU A 44 18.90 -3.12 -4.36
C LEU A 44 18.25 -4.49 -4.61
N VAL A 45 17.21 -4.56 -5.44
CA VAL A 45 16.60 -5.82 -5.85
C VAL A 45 17.62 -6.68 -6.62
N GLU A 46 18.33 -6.09 -7.60
CA GLU A 46 19.37 -6.78 -8.36
C GLU A 46 20.48 -7.30 -7.42
N TYR A 47 20.96 -6.46 -6.50
CA TYR A 47 21.93 -6.87 -5.51
C TYR A 47 21.45 -8.02 -4.63
N ALA A 48 20.24 -7.92 -4.07
CA ALA A 48 19.69 -8.98 -3.22
C ALA A 48 19.51 -10.29 -4.01
N ARG A 49 19.10 -10.25 -5.28
CA ARG A 49 19.04 -11.43 -6.15
C ARG A 49 20.42 -12.08 -6.30
N SER A 50 21.49 -11.31 -6.41
CA SER A 50 22.87 -11.83 -6.50
C SER A 50 23.32 -12.54 -5.22
N GLN A 51 22.69 -12.26 -4.07
CA GLN A 51 22.99 -12.88 -2.77
C GLN A 51 22.20 -14.18 -2.53
N GLU A 52 21.19 -14.50 -3.35
CA GLU A 52 20.30 -15.65 -3.12
C GLU A 52 21.07 -16.97 -3.16
N GLU A 53 21.74 -17.26 -4.27
CA GLU A 53 22.46 -18.53 -4.46
C GLU A 53 23.65 -18.68 -3.47
N PRO A 54 24.58 -17.71 -3.33
CA PRO A 54 25.72 -17.84 -2.43
C PRO A 54 25.36 -18.09 -0.97
N HIS A 55 24.23 -17.56 -0.52
CA HIS A 55 23.78 -17.65 0.88
C HIS A 55 22.60 -18.60 1.11
N ASN A 56 22.16 -19.32 0.08
CA ASN A 56 20.96 -20.18 0.12
C ASN A 56 19.73 -19.43 0.66
N LYS A 57 19.48 -18.23 0.10
CA LYS A 57 18.38 -17.33 0.47
C LYS A 57 17.42 -17.16 -0.72
N LYS A 58 16.21 -16.74 -0.42
CA LYS A 58 15.22 -16.32 -1.40
C LYS A 58 14.51 -15.06 -0.90
N PHE A 59 14.63 -13.98 -1.66
CA PHE A 59 14.00 -12.71 -1.30
C PHE A 59 12.59 -12.58 -1.88
N ARG A 60 11.69 -12.08 -1.06
CA ARG A 60 10.39 -11.55 -1.46
C ARG A 60 10.34 -10.07 -1.16
N TYR A 61 9.80 -9.30 -2.08
CA TYR A 61 9.73 -7.86 -1.95
C TYR A 61 8.29 -7.38 -1.85
N THR A 62 8.07 -6.41 -0.98
CA THR A 62 6.87 -5.57 -0.95
C THR A 62 7.27 -4.14 -1.30
N VAL A 63 6.41 -3.43 -2.01
CA VAL A 63 6.54 -1.99 -2.20
C VAL A 63 5.24 -1.29 -1.82
N THR A 64 5.34 -0.24 -1.01
CA THR A 64 4.22 0.65 -0.68
C THR A 64 4.40 1.97 -1.42
N THR A 65 3.43 2.36 -2.22
CA THR A 65 3.50 3.58 -3.04
C THR A 65 2.21 4.39 -3.01
N ASN A 66 2.35 5.71 -3.09
CA ASN A 66 1.23 6.62 -3.30
C ASN A 66 0.79 6.72 -4.77
N GLY A 67 1.52 6.09 -5.70
CA GLY A 67 1.17 5.96 -7.10
C GLY A 67 1.29 7.21 -7.97
N VAL A 68 1.66 8.35 -7.42
CA VAL A 68 1.69 9.63 -8.16
C VAL A 68 2.71 9.62 -9.31
N LEU A 69 3.86 8.97 -9.10
CA LEU A 69 4.99 8.95 -10.04
C LEU A 69 5.11 7.66 -10.85
N LEU A 70 4.19 6.71 -10.73
CA LEU A 70 4.27 5.44 -11.44
C LEU A 70 4.27 5.63 -12.96
N THR A 71 5.36 5.20 -13.59
CA THR A 71 5.49 5.06 -15.05
C THR A 71 5.21 3.62 -15.49
N ASP A 72 5.08 3.37 -16.78
CA ASP A 72 4.87 2.01 -17.29
C ASP A 72 6.09 1.11 -17.01
N GLU A 73 7.30 1.63 -17.09
CA GLU A 73 8.53 0.92 -16.78
C GLU A 73 8.57 0.53 -15.28
N MET A 74 8.20 1.43 -14.38
CA MET A 74 8.10 1.13 -12.94
C MET A 74 7.03 0.06 -12.68
N ILE A 75 5.87 0.15 -13.32
CA ILE A 75 4.79 -0.84 -13.20
C ILE A 75 5.26 -2.21 -13.67
N ASP A 76 5.94 -2.30 -14.80
CA ASP A 76 6.46 -3.56 -15.34
C ASP A 76 7.53 -4.17 -14.42
N PHE A 77 8.44 -3.36 -13.87
CA PHE A 77 9.41 -3.81 -12.87
C PHE A 77 8.72 -4.30 -11.57
N ILE A 78 7.78 -3.51 -11.03
CA ILE A 78 7.01 -3.87 -9.84
C ILE A 78 6.28 -5.20 -10.06
N ASN A 79 5.60 -5.35 -11.18
CA ASN A 79 4.87 -6.59 -11.49
C ASN A 79 5.79 -7.79 -11.70
N LYS A 80 7.02 -7.58 -12.18
CA LYS A 80 8.02 -8.63 -12.32
C LYS A 80 8.65 -9.03 -10.99
N GLU A 81 9.11 -8.08 -10.19
CA GLU A 81 9.98 -8.36 -9.04
C GLU A 81 9.24 -8.39 -7.68
N MET A 82 8.23 -7.51 -7.49
CA MET A 82 7.56 -7.43 -6.19
C MET A 82 6.55 -8.56 -6.01
N TYR A 83 6.63 -9.27 -4.88
CA TYR A 83 5.67 -10.28 -4.49
C TYR A 83 4.35 -9.65 -4.06
N ASN A 84 4.41 -8.55 -3.32
CA ASN A 84 3.25 -7.81 -2.87
C ASN A 84 3.38 -6.31 -3.19
N VAL A 85 2.25 -5.65 -3.42
CA VAL A 85 2.18 -4.20 -3.65
C VAL A 85 1.07 -3.58 -2.82
N VAL A 86 1.42 -2.55 -2.07
CA VAL A 86 0.48 -1.74 -1.29
C VAL A 86 0.25 -0.41 -1.98
N LEU A 87 -0.98 -0.14 -2.38
CA LEU A 87 -1.39 1.06 -3.11
C LEU A 87 -2.12 2.00 -2.16
N SER A 88 -1.50 3.12 -1.80
CA SER A 88 -2.00 4.04 -0.78
C SER A 88 -3.09 4.96 -1.32
N ILE A 89 -4.34 4.76 -0.87
CA ILE A 89 -5.50 5.58 -1.20
C ILE A 89 -6.54 5.50 -0.07
N ASP A 90 -7.10 6.64 0.34
CA ASP A 90 -7.96 6.71 1.52
C ASP A 90 -9.47 6.49 1.23
N GLY A 91 -9.88 6.41 -0.04
CA GLY A 91 -11.27 6.18 -0.42
C GLY A 91 -11.81 7.13 -1.48
N ARG A 92 -12.99 7.72 -1.25
CA ARG A 92 -13.61 8.70 -2.15
C ARG A 92 -12.69 9.88 -2.43
N LYS A 93 -12.88 10.51 -3.58
CA LYS A 93 -12.01 11.60 -4.05
C LYS A 93 -11.84 12.72 -3.01
N GLU A 94 -12.92 13.19 -2.44
CA GLU A 94 -12.91 14.28 -1.44
C GLU A 94 -12.22 13.87 -0.14
N VAL A 95 -12.30 12.59 0.26
CA VAL A 95 -11.60 12.04 1.42
C VAL A 95 -10.11 11.95 1.14
N ASN A 96 -9.74 11.32 0.02
CA ASN A 96 -8.34 11.17 -0.37
C ASN A 96 -7.67 12.53 -0.56
N ASP A 97 -8.27 13.44 -1.32
CA ASP A 97 -7.67 14.72 -1.68
C ASP A 97 -7.58 15.71 -0.52
N ARG A 98 -8.35 15.48 0.56
CA ARG A 98 -8.22 16.25 1.80
C ARG A 98 -6.93 15.92 2.56
N MET A 99 -6.49 14.66 2.55
CA MET A 99 -5.35 14.19 3.34
C MET A 99 -4.10 13.96 2.49
N ARG A 100 -4.26 13.57 1.22
CA ARG A 100 -3.18 13.26 0.28
C ARG A 100 -3.02 14.35 -0.78
N VAL A 101 -2.55 15.50 -0.30
CA VAL A 101 -2.31 16.69 -1.13
C VAL A 101 -0.95 16.57 -1.81
N ARG A 102 -0.88 16.93 -3.09
CA ARG A 102 0.37 17.02 -3.86
C ARG A 102 1.14 18.29 -3.48
N VAL A 103 2.42 18.34 -3.86
CA VAL A 103 3.30 19.49 -3.59
C VAL A 103 2.75 20.80 -4.16
N ASP A 104 1.99 20.73 -5.26
CA ASP A 104 1.35 21.89 -5.89
C ASP A 104 0.02 22.31 -5.22
N GLY A 105 -0.35 21.66 -4.12
CA GLY A 105 -1.59 21.95 -3.39
C GLY A 105 -2.84 21.29 -3.98
N THR A 106 -2.74 20.54 -5.08
CA THR A 106 -3.86 19.82 -5.67
C THR A 106 -4.03 18.43 -5.06
N GLY A 107 -5.23 17.86 -5.18
CA GLY A 107 -5.48 16.47 -4.76
C GLY A 107 -4.73 15.46 -5.63
N SER A 108 -4.51 14.27 -5.09
CA SER A 108 -3.78 13.20 -5.79
C SER A 108 -4.69 12.19 -6.49
N TYR A 109 -5.98 12.12 -6.15
CA TYR A 109 -6.91 11.06 -6.55
C TYR A 109 -6.96 10.84 -8.07
N ASP A 110 -7.21 11.89 -8.86
CA ASP A 110 -7.34 11.78 -10.32
C ASP A 110 -6.04 11.33 -10.99
N ARG A 111 -4.89 11.55 -10.34
CA ARG A 111 -3.59 11.10 -10.82
C ARG A 111 -3.33 9.64 -10.50
N ILE A 112 -3.71 9.17 -9.30
CA ILE A 112 -3.33 7.84 -8.82
C ILE A 112 -4.25 6.73 -9.32
N ILE A 113 -5.56 6.98 -9.48
CA ILE A 113 -6.51 5.95 -9.92
C ILE A 113 -6.14 5.31 -11.26
N PRO A 114 -5.83 6.07 -12.33
CA PRO A 114 -5.39 5.46 -13.59
C PRO A 114 -4.12 4.62 -13.45
N ASN A 115 -3.18 5.07 -12.62
CA ASN A 115 -1.93 4.37 -12.38
C ASN A 115 -2.16 3.04 -11.63
N PHE A 116 -3.01 3.06 -10.60
CA PHE A 116 -3.35 1.86 -9.83
C PHE A 116 -4.09 0.82 -10.69
N LYS A 117 -5.05 1.26 -11.51
CA LYS A 117 -5.75 0.37 -12.44
C LYS A 117 -4.77 -0.29 -13.41
N ARG A 118 -3.87 0.46 -14.05
CA ARG A 118 -2.86 -0.09 -14.95
C ARG A 118 -1.95 -1.12 -14.25
N LEU A 119 -1.55 -0.86 -13.00
CA LEU A 119 -0.72 -1.79 -12.23
C LEU A 119 -1.48 -3.08 -11.92
N VAL A 120 -2.72 -2.96 -11.42
CA VAL A 120 -3.56 -4.11 -11.04
C VAL A 120 -3.95 -4.94 -12.27
N ASP A 121 -4.34 -4.30 -13.37
CA ASP A 121 -4.72 -4.98 -14.62
C ASP A 121 -3.57 -5.83 -15.20
N LYS A 122 -2.32 -5.37 -15.03
CA LYS A 122 -1.11 -6.08 -15.45
C LYS A 122 -0.58 -7.04 -14.39
N ARG A 123 -1.18 -7.10 -13.19
CA ARG A 123 -0.63 -7.86 -12.07
C ARG A 123 -0.72 -9.38 -12.30
N PRO A 124 0.38 -10.15 -12.15
CA PRO A 124 0.34 -11.61 -12.23
C PRO A 124 -0.57 -12.20 -11.13
N LYS A 125 -1.39 -13.20 -11.49
CA LYS A 125 -2.37 -13.83 -10.57
C LYS A 125 -1.76 -14.52 -9.34
N ASN A 126 -0.47 -14.83 -9.39
CA ASN A 126 0.28 -15.48 -8.31
C ASN A 126 1.03 -14.48 -7.43
N LYS A 127 0.72 -13.19 -7.54
CA LYS A 127 1.33 -12.11 -6.76
C LYS A 127 0.26 -11.28 -6.08
N ASP A 128 0.54 -10.87 -4.85
CA ASP A 128 -0.39 -10.15 -4.01
C ASP A 128 -0.36 -8.64 -4.28
N TRP A 129 -1.47 -8.01 -3.99
CA TRP A 129 -1.64 -6.56 -3.98
C TRP A 129 -2.86 -6.20 -3.12
N TYR A 130 -2.88 -5.00 -2.58
CA TYR A 130 -4.09 -4.42 -2.00
C TYR A 130 -4.01 -2.89 -1.99
N VAL A 131 -5.17 -2.26 -1.96
CA VAL A 131 -5.27 -0.83 -1.68
C VAL A 131 -5.33 -0.63 -0.17
N ARG A 132 -4.60 0.35 0.35
CA ARG A 132 -4.56 0.68 1.76
C ARG A 132 -4.94 2.13 1.99
N GLY A 133 -5.99 2.34 2.77
CA GLY A 133 -6.48 3.64 3.18
C GLY A 133 -6.37 3.87 4.68
N THR A 134 -6.50 5.15 5.05
CA THR A 134 -6.57 5.56 6.45
C THR A 134 -7.84 6.40 6.65
N TYR A 135 -8.70 6.00 7.61
CA TYR A 135 -9.80 6.86 7.99
C TYR A 135 -9.43 7.74 9.18
N THR A 136 -10.04 8.90 9.22
CA THR A 136 -9.80 9.94 10.22
C THR A 136 -11.15 10.37 10.83
N LYS A 137 -11.12 11.29 11.77
CA LYS A 137 -12.33 11.93 12.28
C LYS A 137 -13.19 12.59 11.18
N TYR A 138 -12.59 12.91 10.04
CA TYR A 138 -13.28 13.55 8.91
C TYR A 138 -14.12 12.60 8.05
N ASN A 139 -13.85 11.30 8.12
CA ASN A 139 -14.54 10.27 7.33
C ASN A 139 -14.88 9.02 8.17
N LEU A 140 -15.53 9.24 9.31
CA LEU A 140 -16.01 8.14 10.16
C LEU A 140 -17.09 7.27 9.49
N ASP A 141 -17.55 7.64 8.29
CA ASP A 141 -18.39 6.87 7.37
C ASP A 141 -17.56 6.05 6.37
N PHE A 142 -16.40 5.55 6.82
CA PHE A 142 -15.38 4.88 6.00
C PHE A 142 -15.90 3.63 5.27
N SER A 143 -17.01 3.05 5.66
CA SER A 143 -17.64 1.97 4.89
C SER A 143 -17.99 2.42 3.46
N ASN A 144 -18.31 3.72 3.28
CA ASN A 144 -18.55 4.27 1.95
C ASN A 144 -17.26 4.41 1.14
N ASP A 145 -16.14 4.66 1.81
CA ASP A 145 -14.81 4.70 1.18
C ASP A 145 -14.39 3.31 0.70
N VAL A 146 -14.61 2.27 1.52
CA VAL A 146 -14.37 0.88 1.14
C VAL A 146 -15.23 0.47 -0.05
N MET A 147 -16.54 0.78 -0.04
CA MET A 147 -17.43 0.46 -1.16
C MET A 147 -17.04 1.22 -2.43
N HIS A 148 -16.65 2.49 -2.31
CA HIS A 148 -16.15 3.27 -3.43
C HIS A 148 -14.91 2.62 -4.10
N LEU A 149 -13.94 2.16 -3.29
CA LEU A 149 -12.77 1.45 -3.81
C LEU A 149 -13.16 0.12 -4.48
N TYR A 150 -14.12 -0.60 -3.89
CA TYR A 150 -14.65 -1.82 -4.48
C TYR A 150 -15.34 -1.57 -5.83
N ASP A 151 -16.16 -0.53 -5.93
CA ASP A 151 -16.87 -0.14 -7.17
C ASP A 151 -15.89 0.29 -8.27
N LEU A 152 -14.69 0.77 -7.90
CA LEU A 152 -13.61 1.05 -8.85
C LEU A 152 -12.91 -0.21 -9.37
N GLY A 153 -13.23 -1.39 -8.82
CA GLY A 153 -12.65 -2.67 -9.20
C GLY A 153 -11.49 -3.13 -8.32
N PHE A 154 -11.26 -2.49 -7.16
CA PHE A 154 -10.29 -2.96 -6.17
C PHE A 154 -10.98 -3.88 -5.17
N ASP A 155 -10.70 -5.18 -5.24
CA ASP A 155 -11.32 -6.21 -4.40
C ASP A 155 -10.44 -6.67 -3.22
N GLN A 156 -9.22 -6.13 -3.11
CA GLN A 156 -8.28 -6.32 -2.01
C GLN A 156 -8.13 -4.97 -1.30
N ILE A 157 -8.76 -4.81 -0.14
CA ILE A 157 -8.87 -3.50 0.52
C ILE A 157 -8.49 -3.64 1.99
N SER A 158 -7.70 -2.69 2.49
CA SER A 158 -7.46 -2.47 3.93
C SER A 158 -7.69 -1.01 4.25
N VAL A 159 -8.49 -0.72 5.28
CA VAL A 159 -8.69 0.65 5.77
C VAL A 159 -8.51 0.65 7.29
N GLU A 160 -7.58 1.49 7.77
CA GLU A 160 -7.14 1.52 9.17
C GLU A 160 -7.42 2.88 9.80
N PRO A 161 -7.61 2.96 11.13
CA PRO A 161 -7.73 4.24 11.83
C PRO A 161 -6.42 5.01 11.78
N VAL A 162 -6.51 6.34 11.68
CA VAL A 162 -5.34 7.21 11.81
C VAL A 162 -4.76 7.13 13.21
N MET A 163 -3.44 7.00 13.29
CA MET A 163 -2.68 7.20 14.53
C MET A 163 -2.10 8.61 14.50
N ALA A 164 -2.67 9.52 15.29
CA ALA A 164 -2.30 10.93 15.32
C ALA A 164 -2.27 11.46 16.75
N ASP A 165 -1.52 12.55 16.96
CA ASP A 165 -1.58 13.28 18.23
C ASP A 165 -3.01 13.77 18.49
N PRO A 166 -3.55 13.63 19.70
CA PRO A 166 -4.92 14.08 20.02
C PRO A 166 -5.21 15.57 19.76
N SER A 167 -4.18 16.40 19.66
CA SER A 167 -4.31 17.83 19.30
C SER A 167 -4.56 18.06 17.81
N GLU A 168 -4.34 17.06 16.97
CA GLU A 168 -4.58 17.17 15.54
C GLU A 168 -6.09 17.17 15.22
N PRO A 169 -6.57 18.05 14.34
CA PRO A 169 -8.00 18.20 14.08
C PRO A 169 -8.66 16.99 13.42
N TYR A 170 -7.85 16.10 12.85
CA TYR A 170 -8.27 14.84 12.20
C TYR A 170 -8.12 13.62 13.12
N ALA A 171 -7.58 13.79 14.34
CA ALA A 171 -7.37 12.70 15.28
C ALA A 171 -8.70 12.09 15.75
N ILE A 172 -8.70 10.77 15.84
CA ILE A 172 -9.78 10.00 16.42
C ILE A 172 -9.64 10.03 17.94
N THR A 173 -10.76 10.22 18.62
CA THR A 173 -10.84 10.27 20.09
C THR A 173 -11.79 9.19 20.62
N GLU A 174 -11.79 8.97 21.94
CA GLU A 174 -12.72 8.02 22.58
C GLU A 174 -14.20 8.35 22.30
N ALA A 175 -14.53 9.63 22.13
CA ALA A 175 -15.90 10.06 21.78
C ALA A 175 -16.36 9.58 20.40
N ASP A 176 -15.43 9.26 19.51
CA ASP A 176 -15.72 8.77 18.15
C ASP A 176 -15.94 7.24 18.10
N LEU A 177 -15.51 6.49 19.12
CA LEU A 177 -15.55 5.02 19.14
C LEU A 177 -16.95 4.42 18.93
N PRO A 178 -18.03 4.92 19.55
CA PRO A 178 -19.38 4.36 19.31
C PRO A 178 -19.79 4.43 17.85
N ARG A 179 -19.42 5.52 17.15
CA ARG A 179 -19.69 5.69 15.73
C ARG A 179 -18.82 4.77 14.87
N ILE A 180 -17.55 4.59 15.24
CA ILE A 180 -16.62 3.70 14.55
C ILE A 180 -17.12 2.26 14.64
N PHE A 181 -17.52 1.79 15.83
CA PHE A 181 -18.08 0.43 15.98
C PHE A 181 -19.32 0.22 15.12
N LYS A 182 -20.23 1.21 15.14
CA LYS A 182 -21.42 1.14 14.28
C LYS A 182 -21.04 1.10 12.78
N GLU A 183 -20.02 1.83 12.38
CA GLU A 183 -19.57 1.85 10.99
C GLU A 183 -18.95 0.52 10.56
N TYR A 184 -18.23 -0.19 11.46
CA TYR A 184 -17.77 -1.56 11.20
C TYR A 184 -18.93 -2.55 11.04
N GLU A 185 -20.01 -2.42 11.82
CA GLU A 185 -21.22 -3.22 11.64
C GLU A 185 -21.81 -3.00 10.24
N ILE A 186 -21.98 -1.74 9.83
CA ILE A 186 -22.48 -1.36 8.49
C ILE A 186 -21.56 -1.93 7.40
N LEU A 187 -20.25 -1.83 7.57
CA LEU A 187 -19.28 -2.37 6.61
C LEU A 187 -19.42 -3.89 6.50
N SER A 188 -19.54 -4.57 7.65
CA SER A 188 -19.72 -6.04 7.68
C SER A 188 -20.98 -6.47 6.92
N GLU A 189 -22.11 -5.78 7.10
CA GLU A 189 -23.34 -6.04 6.36
C GLU A 189 -23.17 -5.84 4.85
N LYS A 190 -22.49 -4.76 4.43
CA LYS A 190 -22.18 -4.50 3.02
C LYS A 190 -21.32 -5.59 2.39
N ILE A 191 -20.25 -6.01 3.10
CA ILE A 191 -19.35 -7.07 2.66
C ILE A 191 -20.11 -8.41 2.55
N GLN A 192 -20.93 -8.73 3.55
CA GLN A 192 -21.71 -9.96 3.53
C GLN A 192 -22.66 -10.00 2.31
N LYS A 193 -23.31 -8.90 2.01
CA LYS A 193 -24.17 -8.79 0.81
C LYS A 193 -23.41 -9.07 -0.50
N ILE A 194 -22.18 -8.52 -0.65
CA ILE A 194 -21.34 -8.77 -1.81
C ILE A 194 -21.03 -10.27 -1.93
N ARG A 195 -20.68 -10.93 -0.81
CA ARG A 195 -20.39 -12.36 -0.76
C ARG A 195 -21.61 -13.23 -1.04
N ASP A 196 -22.79 -12.85 -0.55
CA ASP A 196 -24.07 -13.54 -0.82
C ASP A 196 -24.44 -13.46 -2.30
N GLU A 197 -24.02 -12.41 -3.01
CA GLU A 197 -24.16 -12.29 -4.48
C GLU A 197 -23.11 -13.11 -5.25
N GLY A 198 -22.27 -13.90 -4.57
CA GLY A 198 -21.22 -14.72 -5.19
C GLY A 198 -20.02 -13.90 -5.69
N LYS A 199 -19.88 -12.66 -5.27
CA LYS A 199 -18.75 -11.77 -5.62
C LYS A 199 -17.66 -11.85 -4.57
N PHE A 200 -16.42 -11.54 -4.99
CA PHE A 200 -15.25 -11.56 -4.11
C PHE A 200 -14.95 -10.16 -3.58
N ILE A 201 -14.68 -10.08 -2.30
CA ILE A 201 -14.06 -8.93 -1.62
C ILE A 201 -13.24 -9.45 -0.44
N ASN A 202 -12.01 -8.98 -0.31
CA ASN A 202 -11.13 -9.18 0.81
C ASN A 202 -10.93 -7.85 1.56
N PHE A 203 -11.30 -7.87 2.85
CA PHE A 203 -11.18 -6.73 3.76
C PHE A 203 -10.67 -7.21 5.12
#